data_62ee90c7f5cd846e3509c8a3a3ed5996
#
_entry.id   62ee90c7f5cd846e3509c8a3a3ed5996
#
_cell.length_a   1.000
_cell.length_b   1.000
_cell.length_c   1.000
_cell.angle_alpha   90.00
_cell.angle_beta   90.00
_cell.angle_gamma   90.00
#
_symmetry.space_group_name_H-M   'P 1'
#
loop_
_entity.id
_entity.type
_entity.pdbx_description
1 polymer ?
#
loop_
_entity_poly.entity_id
_entity_poly.type
_entity_poly.pdbx_seq_one_letter_code
_entity_poly.pdbx_strand_id
1 'polypeptide(L)'
;VQVHDDYEKFVPELFVCNVFSVATEGKAYHYGSIGLPVKDWGPWHLDGDGEGGQHHPLKSLQLSAESMLRPHVVLDILSSFTLFATNKKKQRIKIICRYQQFEAANKIVERVLAGYPRKGLIWHFQGSGKSLLMVFAAQKLRMHAGLKNPTVLIVVDRIDLDTQITGTFTGADIPNLEKADTREKLQQLLAQ
;
A
#
# COMPACT_ATOMS: atom_id res chain seq x y z
N VAL A 1 15.29 15.16 8.67
CA VAL A 1 15.36 15.25 10.13
C VAL A 1 14.70 16.54 10.59
N GLN A 2 15.26 17.73 10.32
CA GLN A 2 14.70 19.02 10.81
C GLN A 2 13.25 19.26 10.38
N VAL A 3 12.90 19.03 9.11
CA VAL A 3 11.52 19.17 8.62
C VAL A 3 10.56 18.30 9.41
N HIS A 4 10.90 17.03 9.60
CA HIS A 4 10.05 16.08 10.29
C HIS A 4 10.01 16.29 11.81
N ASP A 5 11.17 16.57 12.43
CA ASP A 5 11.27 16.66 13.89
C ASP A 5 10.77 17.99 14.43
N ASP A 6 10.94 19.05 13.65
CA ASP A 6 10.60 20.41 14.07
C ASP A 6 9.35 20.94 13.32
N TYR A 7 9.40 21.08 12.01
CA TYR A 7 8.35 21.79 11.26
C TYR A 7 7.02 21.03 11.26
N GLU A 8 7.00 19.72 11.10
CA GLU A 8 5.74 18.95 11.18
C GLU A 8 5.07 19.07 12.54
N LYS A 9 5.84 19.28 13.61
CA LYS A 9 5.29 19.46 14.97
C LYS A 9 4.88 20.87 15.30
N PHE A 10 5.70 21.85 14.90
CA PHE A 10 5.51 23.25 15.34
C PHE A 10 4.72 24.08 14.33
N VAL A 11 4.68 23.67 13.07
CA VAL A 11 3.94 24.35 12.00
C VAL A 11 3.20 23.32 11.13
N PRO A 12 2.30 22.51 11.73
CA PRO A 12 1.63 21.42 11.03
C PRO A 12 0.78 21.90 9.84
N GLU A 13 0.35 23.16 9.86
CA GLU A 13 -0.46 23.77 8.80
C GLU A 13 0.24 23.75 7.44
N LEU A 14 1.57 23.81 7.41
CA LEU A 14 2.35 23.72 6.16
C LEU A 14 2.23 22.34 5.49
N PHE A 15 1.83 21.32 6.24
CA PHE A 15 1.79 19.93 5.77
C PHE A 15 0.37 19.40 5.52
N VAL A 16 -0.65 20.23 5.73
CA VAL A 16 -2.07 19.81 5.57
C VAL A 16 -2.34 19.24 4.19
N CYS A 17 -1.78 19.84 3.14
CA CYS A 17 -1.96 19.40 1.76
C CYS A 17 -0.99 18.28 1.35
N ASN A 18 0.00 17.94 2.18
CA ASN A 18 1.00 16.95 1.83
C ASN A 18 0.50 15.54 2.15
N VAL A 19 0.64 14.63 1.21
CA VAL A 19 0.32 13.21 1.40
C VAL A 19 1.54 12.44 1.87
N PHE A 20 2.67 12.71 1.26
CA PHE A 20 3.96 12.12 1.59
C PHE A 20 5.08 13.14 1.46
N SER A 21 6.20 12.82 2.08
CA SER A 21 7.44 13.56 1.95
C SER A 21 8.50 12.66 1.32
N VAL A 22 9.45 13.28 0.64
CA VAL A 22 10.61 12.63 0.02
C VAL A 22 11.87 13.16 0.66
N ALA A 23 12.82 12.27 0.91
CA ALA A 23 14.16 12.62 1.37
C ALA A 23 15.22 11.99 0.47
N THR A 24 16.23 12.77 0.12
CA THR A 24 17.38 12.30 -0.64
C THR A 24 18.65 13.03 -0.21
N GLU A 25 19.75 12.32 -0.18
CA GLU A 25 21.10 12.83 0.10
C GLU A 25 22.03 12.70 -1.12
N GLY A 26 21.45 12.45 -2.32
CA GLY A 26 22.21 12.20 -3.54
C GLY A 26 22.66 10.76 -3.75
N LYS A 27 22.40 9.86 -2.79
CA LYS A 27 22.73 8.42 -2.87
C LYS A 27 21.51 7.53 -2.75
N ALA A 28 20.52 7.94 -1.97
CA ALA A 28 19.32 7.17 -1.70
C ALA A 28 18.08 8.04 -1.88
N TYR A 29 16.98 7.42 -2.24
CA TYR A 29 15.66 8.01 -2.36
C TYR A 29 14.73 7.31 -1.36
N HIS A 30 14.26 8.05 -0.38
CA HIS A 30 13.30 7.54 0.61
C HIS A 30 12.05 8.39 0.63
N TYR A 31 10.92 7.78 0.90
CA TYR A 31 9.65 8.47 1.07
C TYR A 31 8.87 7.88 2.24
N GLY A 32 7.98 8.68 2.80
CA GLY A 32 7.11 8.28 3.88
C GLY A 32 5.89 9.19 3.98
N SER A 33 4.82 8.70 4.60
CA SER A 33 3.66 9.52 4.89
C SER A 33 3.99 10.60 5.92
N ILE A 34 3.27 11.70 5.89
CA ILE A 34 3.39 12.76 6.90
C ILE A 34 3.13 12.17 8.29
N GLY A 35 3.99 12.51 9.25
CA GLY A 35 3.93 11.99 10.61
C GLY A 35 4.58 10.60 10.82
N LEU A 36 5.04 9.93 9.75
CA LEU A 36 5.76 8.67 9.88
C LEU A 36 7.22 8.94 10.29
N PRO A 37 7.75 8.32 11.35
CA PRO A 37 9.16 8.48 11.72
C PRO A 37 10.11 8.19 10.55
N VAL A 38 11.12 9.04 10.34
CA VAL A 38 12.05 8.95 9.20
C VAL A 38 12.75 7.59 9.09
N LYS A 39 13.01 6.93 10.22
CA LYS A 39 13.58 5.57 10.26
C LYS A 39 12.70 4.50 9.60
N ASP A 40 11.40 4.77 9.46
CA ASP A 40 10.41 3.86 8.89
C ASP A 40 10.10 4.19 7.42
N TRP A 41 10.75 5.23 6.86
CA TRP A 41 10.64 5.57 5.45
C TRP A 41 11.31 4.51 4.59
N GLY A 42 10.74 4.24 3.44
CA GLY A 42 11.23 3.21 2.51
C GLY A 42 11.71 3.77 1.18
N PRO A 43 12.48 2.98 0.42
CA PRO A 43 12.83 3.30 -0.95
C PRO A 43 11.60 3.14 -1.85
N TRP A 44 11.55 3.92 -2.95
CA TRP A 44 10.54 3.69 -4.00
C TRP A 44 10.96 2.61 -4.97
N HIS A 45 12.24 2.52 -5.29
CA HIS A 45 12.79 1.50 -6.16
C HIS A 45 13.80 0.64 -5.39
N LEU A 46 13.80 -0.67 -5.64
CA LEU A 46 14.82 -1.56 -5.10
C LEU A 46 15.96 -1.68 -6.11
N ASP A 47 17.19 -1.46 -5.63
CA ASP A 47 18.38 -1.74 -6.44
C ASP A 47 18.38 -3.24 -6.79
N GLY A 48 18.30 -3.57 -8.07
CA GLY A 48 18.35 -4.96 -8.56
C GLY A 48 17.16 -5.44 -9.38
N ASP A 49 16.07 -4.67 -9.51
CA ASP A 49 14.91 -5.06 -10.32
C ASP A 49 15.12 -4.86 -11.84
N GLY A 50 16.31 -4.53 -12.29
CA GLY A 50 16.68 -4.42 -13.69
C GLY A 50 18.07 -4.98 -13.95
N GLU A 51 18.13 -6.08 -14.66
CA GLU A 51 19.28 -6.65 -15.38
C GLU A 51 20.67 -6.27 -14.83
N GLY A 52 21.11 -6.95 -13.77
CA GLY A 52 22.54 -7.23 -13.48
C GLY A 52 23.54 -6.08 -13.35
N GLY A 53 23.11 -4.84 -13.32
CA GLY A 53 24.00 -3.68 -13.28
C GLY A 53 23.98 -2.94 -11.96
N GLN A 54 25.11 -2.84 -11.29
CA GLN A 54 25.32 -1.86 -10.23
C GLN A 54 25.19 -0.46 -10.85
N HIS A 55 24.01 0.14 -10.71
CA HIS A 55 23.81 1.52 -11.15
C HIS A 55 24.55 2.48 -10.21
N HIS A 56 25.15 3.50 -10.79
CA HIS A 56 25.70 4.62 -10.02
C HIS A 56 24.59 5.20 -9.11
N PRO A 57 24.86 5.52 -7.82
CA PRO A 57 23.85 5.98 -6.87
C PRO A 57 22.94 7.10 -7.39
N LEU A 58 23.49 8.07 -8.10
CA LEU A 58 22.73 9.16 -8.71
C LEU A 58 21.73 8.68 -9.77
N LYS A 59 22.07 7.64 -10.54
CA LYS A 59 21.18 7.07 -11.53
C LYS A 59 20.03 6.31 -10.88
N SER A 60 20.30 5.55 -9.83
CA SER A 60 19.27 4.88 -9.02
C SER A 60 18.30 5.88 -8.40
N LEU A 61 18.81 6.97 -7.84
CA LEU A 61 18.00 8.06 -7.30
C LEU A 61 17.13 8.71 -8.38
N GLN A 62 17.70 9.00 -9.54
CA GLN A 62 16.98 9.59 -10.67
C GLN A 62 15.84 8.67 -11.13
N LEU A 63 16.10 7.37 -11.30
CA LEU A 63 15.08 6.38 -11.66
C LEU A 63 13.96 6.30 -10.64
N SER A 64 14.28 6.32 -9.35
CA SER A 64 13.29 6.34 -8.27
C SER A 64 12.41 7.59 -8.35
N ALA A 65 13.01 8.76 -8.47
CA ALA A 65 12.29 10.02 -8.59
C ALA A 65 11.42 10.07 -9.87
N GLU A 66 11.99 9.72 -11.02
CA GLU A 66 11.28 9.71 -12.29
C GLU A 66 10.12 8.71 -12.30
N SER A 67 10.27 7.54 -11.69
CA SER A 67 9.22 6.53 -11.65
C SER A 67 8.09 6.91 -10.68
N MET A 68 8.41 7.39 -9.48
CA MET A 68 7.41 7.74 -8.46
C MET A 68 6.65 9.02 -8.79
N LEU A 69 7.37 10.05 -9.29
CA LEU A 69 6.79 11.39 -9.47
C LEU A 69 6.09 11.57 -10.82
N ARG A 70 5.90 10.52 -11.61
CA ARG A 70 5.03 10.57 -12.79
C ARG A 70 3.61 10.95 -12.36
N PRO A 71 2.95 11.89 -13.04
CA PRO A 71 1.62 12.35 -12.64
C PRO A 71 0.60 11.23 -12.38
N HIS A 72 0.55 10.22 -13.26
CA HIS A 72 -0.37 9.09 -13.11
C HIS A 72 -0.02 8.20 -11.91
N VAL A 73 1.27 8.04 -11.55
CA VAL A 73 1.70 7.29 -10.36
C VAL A 73 1.33 8.05 -9.10
N VAL A 74 1.59 9.35 -9.05
CA VAL A 74 1.20 10.20 -7.90
C VAL A 74 -0.31 10.18 -7.72
N LEU A 75 -1.08 10.34 -8.78
CA LEU A 75 -2.55 10.29 -8.70
C LEU A 75 -3.06 8.92 -8.25
N ASP A 76 -2.44 7.83 -8.70
CA ASP A 76 -2.80 6.49 -8.25
C ASP A 76 -2.43 6.28 -6.77
N ILE A 77 -1.28 6.77 -6.30
CA ILE A 77 -0.92 6.75 -4.87
C ILE A 77 -1.98 7.50 -4.05
N LEU A 78 -2.38 8.68 -4.50
CA LEU A 78 -3.38 9.49 -3.81
C LEU A 78 -4.76 8.80 -3.73
N SER A 79 -5.20 8.22 -4.85
CA SER A 79 -6.56 7.67 -4.97
C SER A 79 -6.71 6.27 -4.41
N SER A 80 -5.69 5.42 -4.56
CA SER A 80 -5.82 3.98 -4.33
C SER A 80 -4.85 3.43 -3.28
N PHE A 81 -3.77 4.16 -2.97
CA PHE A 81 -2.68 3.67 -2.13
C PHE A 81 -2.39 4.53 -0.91
N THR A 82 -3.34 5.38 -0.57
CA THR A 82 -3.33 6.18 0.66
C THR A 82 -4.51 5.78 1.53
N LEU A 83 -4.23 5.39 2.76
CA LEU A 83 -5.22 4.98 3.74
C LEU A 83 -5.08 5.79 5.02
N PHE A 84 -6.18 5.94 5.73
CA PHE A 84 -6.19 6.41 7.10
C PHE A 84 -6.51 5.24 8.01
N ALA A 85 -5.66 4.99 8.99
CA ALA A 85 -5.84 3.90 9.94
C ALA A 85 -5.71 4.40 11.38
N THR A 86 -6.29 3.65 12.30
CA THR A 86 -6.15 3.92 13.74
C THR A 86 -5.07 2.99 14.30
N ASN A 87 -4.02 3.57 14.86
CA ASN A 87 -2.93 2.81 15.47
C ASN A 87 -3.33 2.25 16.85
N LYS A 88 -2.46 1.43 17.45
CA LYS A 88 -2.67 0.85 18.80
C LYS A 88 -2.84 1.90 19.90
N LYS A 89 -2.37 3.13 19.68
CA LYS A 89 -2.54 4.26 20.62
C LYS A 89 -3.82 5.06 20.35
N LYS A 90 -4.74 4.55 19.53
CA LYS A 90 -5.98 5.21 19.11
C LYS A 90 -5.77 6.54 18.37
N GLN A 91 -4.61 6.74 17.77
CA GLN A 91 -4.31 7.92 16.95
C GLN A 91 -4.57 7.59 15.48
N ARG A 92 -5.19 8.52 14.77
CA ARG A 92 -5.35 8.39 13.33
C ARG A 92 -4.02 8.65 12.62
N ILE A 93 -3.58 7.72 11.81
CA ILE A 93 -2.34 7.78 11.05
C ILE A 93 -2.63 7.67 9.55
N LYS A 94 -1.81 8.34 8.77
CA LYS A 94 -1.82 8.20 7.31
C LYS A 94 -0.84 7.12 6.91
N ILE A 95 -1.28 6.19 6.07
CA ILE A 95 -0.47 5.11 5.53
C ILE A 95 -0.43 5.28 4.02
N ILE A 96 0.76 5.21 3.44
CA ILE A 96 0.96 5.09 2.00
C ILE A 96 1.61 3.74 1.68
N CYS A 97 1.41 3.24 0.46
CA CYS A 97 1.99 1.97 0.04
C CYS A 97 3.53 2.02 0.02
N ARG A 98 4.14 0.88 0.20
CA ARG A 98 5.53 0.63 -0.20
C ARG A 98 5.58 0.31 -1.70
N TYR A 99 6.73 0.52 -2.34
CA TYR A 99 6.91 0.24 -3.77
C TYR A 99 6.43 -1.16 -4.17
N GLN A 100 6.82 -2.20 -3.41
CA GLN A 100 6.41 -3.58 -3.70
C GLN A 100 4.89 -3.77 -3.61
N GLN A 101 4.22 -3.08 -2.70
CA GLN A 101 2.77 -3.13 -2.56
C GLN A 101 2.08 -2.43 -3.74
N PHE A 102 2.61 -1.30 -4.18
CA PHE A 102 2.14 -0.58 -5.36
C PHE A 102 2.22 -1.46 -6.61
N GLU A 103 3.39 -2.01 -6.87
CA GLU A 103 3.63 -2.87 -8.03
C GLU A 103 2.74 -4.12 -8.01
N ALA A 104 2.71 -4.84 -6.89
CA ALA A 104 1.94 -6.07 -6.79
C ALA A 104 0.43 -5.83 -6.88
N ALA A 105 -0.12 -4.80 -6.24
CA ALA A 105 -1.54 -4.48 -6.34
C ALA A 105 -1.94 -4.10 -7.77
N ASN A 106 -1.11 -3.33 -8.47
CA ASN A 106 -1.35 -3.00 -9.88
C ASN A 106 -1.31 -4.25 -10.76
N LYS A 107 -0.34 -5.14 -10.59
CA LYS A 107 -0.28 -6.43 -11.29
C LYS A 107 -1.48 -7.34 -11.00
N ILE A 108 -2.03 -7.31 -9.78
CA ILE A 108 -3.28 -8.03 -9.46
C ILE A 108 -4.43 -7.46 -10.29
N VAL A 109 -4.60 -6.14 -10.28
CA VAL A 109 -5.69 -5.48 -11.01
C VAL A 109 -5.57 -5.75 -12.51
N GLU A 110 -4.40 -5.56 -13.09
CA GLU A 110 -4.13 -5.86 -14.51
C GLU A 110 -4.46 -7.31 -14.85
N ARG A 111 -4.07 -8.27 -14.00
CA ARG A 111 -4.36 -9.70 -14.19
C ARG A 111 -5.86 -10.00 -14.16
N VAL A 112 -6.58 -9.39 -13.22
CA VAL A 112 -8.03 -9.57 -13.11
C VAL A 112 -8.74 -8.98 -14.33
N LEU A 113 -8.33 -7.80 -14.79
CA LEU A 113 -8.89 -7.15 -15.97
C LEU A 113 -8.60 -7.92 -17.27
N ALA A 114 -7.43 -8.50 -17.39
CA ALA A 114 -7.06 -9.34 -18.53
C ALA A 114 -7.90 -10.64 -18.60
N GLY A 115 -8.48 -11.08 -17.47
CA GLY A 115 -9.33 -12.28 -17.38
C GLY A 115 -8.59 -13.60 -17.53
N TYR A 116 -7.38 -13.61 -18.04
CA TYR A 116 -6.54 -14.80 -18.21
C TYR A 116 -5.06 -14.47 -18.06
N PRO A 117 -4.26 -15.37 -17.45
CA PRO A 117 -4.67 -16.56 -16.68
C PRO A 117 -5.37 -16.17 -15.37
N ARG A 118 -6.35 -17.01 -14.95
CA ARG A 118 -7.18 -16.76 -13.72
C ARG A 118 -6.43 -17.04 -12.41
N LYS A 119 -5.11 -17.18 -12.46
CA LYS A 119 -4.23 -17.48 -11.34
C LYS A 119 -3.05 -16.52 -11.32
N GLY A 120 -2.52 -16.28 -10.14
CA GLY A 120 -1.27 -15.55 -9.95
C GLY A 120 -0.63 -15.95 -8.63
N LEU A 121 0.66 -15.72 -8.51
CA LEU A 121 1.43 -15.87 -7.29
C LEU A 121 2.15 -14.56 -7.02
N ILE A 122 2.06 -14.09 -5.79
CA ILE A 122 2.83 -12.95 -5.31
C ILE A 122 3.81 -13.46 -4.28
N TRP A 123 5.08 -13.33 -4.59
CA TRP A 123 6.15 -13.68 -3.68
C TRP A 123 6.73 -12.43 -3.05
N HIS A 124 6.47 -12.26 -1.77
CA HIS A 124 7.04 -11.18 -0.97
C HIS A 124 7.66 -11.77 0.30
N PHE A 125 8.78 -11.21 0.74
CA PHE A 125 9.43 -11.62 1.99
C PHE A 125 8.55 -11.34 3.21
N GLN A 126 8.88 -11.97 4.33
CA GLN A 126 8.18 -11.75 5.59
C GLN A 126 8.41 -10.30 6.07
N GLY A 127 7.35 -9.62 6.54
CA GLY A 127 7.43 -8.22 6.96
C GLY A 127 7.26 -7.18 5.84
N SER A 128 7.07 -7.58 4.57
CA SER A 128 6.83 -6.67 3.45
C SER A 128 5.47 -5.96 3.47
N GLY A 129 4.60 -6.29 4.44
CA GLY A 129 3.27 -5.70 4.55
C GLY A 129 2.22 -6.32 3.64
N LYS A 130 2.25 -7.65 3.47
CA LYS A 130 1.27 -8.39 2.65
C LYS A 130 -0.19 -8.13 3.00
N SER A 131 -0.51 -7.93 4.29
CA SER A 131 -1.88 -7.59 4.71
C SER A 131 -2.34 -6.24 4.14
N LEU A 132 -1.48 -5.22 4.15
CA LEU A 132 -1.77 -3.93 3.51
C LEU A 132 -1.86 -4.05 1.98
N LEU A 133 -1.03 -4.90 1.37
CA LEU A 133 -1.15 -5.19 -0.07
C LEU A 133 -2.54 -5.72 -0.41
N MET A 134 -3.09 -6.65 0.40
CA MET A 134 -4.46 -7.16 0.20
C MET A 134 -5.51 -6.05 0.32
N VAL A 135 -5.35 -5.13 1.29
CA VAL A 135 -6.24 -3.97 1.45
C VAL A 135 -6.20 -3.10 0.19
N PHE A 136 -5.02 -2.71 -0.27
CA PHE A 136 -4.86 -1.87 -1.47
C PHE A 136 -5.44 -2.53 -2.71
N ALA A 137 -5.14 -3.81 -2.92
CA ALA A 137 -5.66 -4.56 -4.06
C ALA A 137 -7.19 -4.68 -4.01
N ALA A 138 -7.77 -5.03 -2.86
CA ALA A 138 -9.20 -5.15 -2.67
C ALA A 138 -9.92 -3.81 -2.93
N GLN A 139 -9.39 -2.71 -2.36
CA GLN A 139 -9.94 -1.37 -2.56
C GLN A 139 -9.90 -0.98 -4.04
N LYS A 140 -8.75 -1.17 -4.70
CA LYS A 140 -8.57 -0.82 -6.11
C LYS A 140 -9.47 -1.64 -7.04
N LEU A 141 -9.61 -2.94 -6.79
CA LEU A 141 -10.54 -3.80 -7.54
C LEU A 141 -12.00 -3.35 -7.38
N ARG A 142 -12.42 -3.03 -6.15
CA ARG A 142 -13.80 -2.59 -5.87
C ARG A 142 -14.13 -1.25 -6.50
N MET A 143 -13.18 -0.32 -6.53
CA MET A 143 -13.36 1.01 -7.13
C MET A 143 -13.23 1.01 -8.65
N HIS A 144 -12.73 -0.08 -9.25
CA HIS A 144 -12.51 -0.13 -10.69
C HIS A 144 -13.83 -0.20 -11.46
N ALA A 145 -14.10 0.82 -12.29
CA ALA A 145 -15.39 0.95 -13.01
C ALA A 145 -15.75 -0.28 -13.86
N GLY A 146 -14.75 -0.92 -14.48
CA GLY A 146 -14.95 -2.12 -15.31
C GLY A 146 -15.36 -3.38 -14.55
N LEU A 147 -15.16 -3.43 -13.22
CA LEU A 147 -15.46 -4.60 -12.39
C LEU A 147 -16.79 -4.50 -11.63
N LYS A 148 -17.47 -3.35 -11.68
CA LYS A 148 -18.81 -3.15 -11.11
C LYS A 148 -18.93 -3.58 -9.64
N ASN A 149 -17.99 -3.16 -8.80
CA ASN A 149 -17.92 -3.48 -7.36
C ASN A 149 -17.89 -5.01 -7.08
N PRO A 150 -16.80 -5.69 -7.42
CA PRO A 150 -16.69 -7.13 -7.25
C PRO A 150 -16.59 -7.52 -5.77
N THR A 151 -17.04 -8.72 -5.45
CA THR A 151 -16.78 -9.36 -4.15
C THR A 151 -15.34 -9.86 -4.10
N VAL A 152 -14.63 -9.50 -3.05
CA VAL A 152 -13.26 -9.97 -2.79
C VAL A 152 -13.29 -10.92 -1.60
N LEU A 153 -12.94 -12.19 -1.84
CA LEU A 153 -12.84 -13.22 -0.81
C LEU A 153 -11.38 -13.43 -0.41
N ILE A 154 -11.08 -13.24 0.86
CA ILE A 154 -9.75 -13.49 1.44
C ILE A 154 -9.83 -14.75 2.31
N VAL A 155 -9.04 -15.76 1.96
CA VAL A 155 -8.99 -17.03 2.67
C VAL A 155 -7.62 -17.15 3.36
N VAL A 156 -7.65 -17.45 4.65
CA VAL A 156 -6.44 -17.68 5.46
C VAL A 156 -6.55 -19.01 6.19
N ASP A 157 -5.43 -19.66 6.40
CA ASP A 157 -5.37 -21.00 7.01
C ASP A 157 -5.05 -20.98 8.51
N ARG A 158 -4.75 -19.77 9.08
CA ARG A 158 -4.31 -19.62 10.47
C ARG A 158 -5.10 -18.52 11.18
N ILE A 159 -5.55 -18.82 12.39
CA ILE A 159 -6.32 -17.89 13.22
C ILE A 159 -5.54 -16.60 13.53
N ASP A 160 -4.23 -16.71 13.79
CA ASP A 160 -3.39 -15.52 14.04
C ASP A 160 -3.35 -14.58 12.83
N LEU A 161 -3.27 -15.14 11.61
CA LEU A 161 -3.29 -14.39 10.37
C LEU A 161 -4.67 -13.77 10.12
N ASP A 162 -5.74 -14.50 10.41
CA ASP A 162 -7.11 -13.97 10.32
C ASP A 162 -7.30 -12.75 11.21
N THR A 163 -6.88 -12.84 12.46
CA THR A 163 -6.94 -11.71 13.41
C THR A 163 -6.12 -10.52 12.93
N GLN A 164 -4.91 -10.75 12.42
CA GLN A 164 -4.03 -9.70 11.91
C GLN A 164 -4.62 -9.03 10.66
N ILE A 165 -5.13 -9.82 9.73
CA ILE A 165 -5.70 -9.31 8.46
C ILE A 165 -6.99 -8.55 8.76
N THR A 166 -7.91 -9.12 9.52
CA THR A 166 -9.15 -8.46 9.94
C THR A 166 -8.85 -7.14 10.64
N GLY A 167 -7.89 -7.12 11.58
CA GLY A 167 -7.44 -5.90 12.25
C GLY A 167 -6.88 -4.85 11.29
N THR A 168 -6.16 -5.28 10.24
CA THR A 168 -5.62 -4.37 9.21
C THR A 168 -6.74 -3.74 8.38
N PHE A 169 -7.72 -4.54 7.94
CA PHE A 169 -8.86 -4.07 7.16
C PHE A 169 -9.78 -3.16 7.97
N THR A 170 -10.10 -3.55 9.21
CA THR A 170 -10.90 -2.71 10.13
C THR A 170 -10.18 -1.40 10.46
N GLY A 171 -8.88 -1.48 10.74
CA GLY A 171 -8.07 -0.28 11.02
C GLY A 171 -7.96 0.68 9.83
N ALA A 172 -8.11 0.19 8.61
CA ALA A 172 -8.12 0.96 7.37
C ALA A 172 -9.51 1.48 6.98
N ASP A 173 -10.52 1.32 7.82
CA ASP A 173 -11.91 1.74 7.60
C ASP A 173 -12.49 1.21 6.27
N ILE A 174 -12.15 -0.04 5.89
CA ILE A 174 -12.67 -0.64 4.64
C ILE A 174 -14.16 -0.96 4.82
N PRO A 175 -15.03 -0.37 4.00
CA PRO A 175 -16.46 -0.58 4.11
C PRO A 175 -16.86 -2.00 3.68
N ASN A 176 -17.99 -2.50 4.25
CA ASN A 176 -18.58 -3.81 3.92
C ASN A 176 -17.61 -4.98 4.14
N LEU A 177 -16.81 -4.91 5.20
CA LEU A 177 -15.99 -6.02 5.65
C LEU A 177 -16.86 -6.99 6.46
N GLU A 178 -17.05 -8.19 5.94
CA GLU A 178 -17.77 -9.27 6.60
C GLU A 178 -16.84 -10.43 6.92
N LYS A 179 -16.97 -10.97 8.12
CA LYS A 179 -16.20 -12.15 8.53
C LYS A 179 -17.12 -13.37 8.51
N ALA A 180 -16.64 -14.45 7.92
CA ALA A 180 -17.33 -15.74 7.90
C ALA A 180 -16.54 -16.75 8.74
N ASP A 181 -16.97 -16.96 9.98
CA ASP A 181 -16.36 -17.91 10.92
C ASP A 181 -16.88 -19.35 10.72
N THR A 182 -18.00 -19.52 9.99
CA THR A 182 -18.61 -20.82 9.70
C THR A 182 -18.92 -20.96 8.21
N ARG A 183 -19.05 -22.21 7.78
CA ARG A 183 -19.43 -22.54 6.40
C ARG A 183 -20.81 -21.99 6.04
N GLU A 184 -21.76 -22.10 6.96
CA GLU A 184 -23.13 -21.63 6.78
C GLU A 184 -23.17 -20.10 6.61
N LYS A 185 -22.38 -19.38 7.42
CA LYS A 185 -22.27 -17.91 7.28
C LYS A 185 -21.66 -17.52 5.94
N LEU A 186 -20.61 -18.22 5.50
CA LEU A 186 -20.00 -17.98 4.19
C LEU A 186 -21.01 -18.21 3.05
N GLN A 187 -21.78 -19.30 3.11
CA GLN A 187 -22.82 -19.58 2.10
C GLN A 187 -23.90 -18.49 2.06
N GLN A 188 -24.33 -18.00 3.24
CA GLN A 188 -25.30 -16.90 3.31
C GLN A 188 -24.76 -15.60 2.68
N LEU A 189 -23.48 -15.26 2.96
CA LEU A 189 -22.85 -14.06 2.40
C LEU A 189 -22.64 -14.13 0.89
N LEU A 190 -22.36 -15.32 0.36
CA LEU A 190 -22.19 -15.51 -1.10
C LEU A 190 -23.51 -15.63 -1.87
N ALA A 191 -24.64 -15.82 -1.18
CA ALA A 191 -25.97 -15.89 -1.79
C ALA A 191 -26.68 -14.52 -1.87
N GLN A 192 -26.11 -13.48 -1.31
CA GLN A 192 -26.61 -12.10 -1.40
C GLN A 192 -26.16 -11.44 -2.69
#